data_1a38d116aa73858660a6b76c82a225a2
#
_entry.id   1a38d116aa73858660a6b76c82a225a2
#
_cell.length_a   1.000
_cell.length_b   1.000
_cell.length_c   1.000
_cell.angle_alpha   90.00
_cell.angle_beta   90.00
_cell.angle_gamma   90.00
#
_symmetry.space_group_name_H-M   'P 1'
#
loop_
_entity.id
_entity.type
_entity.pdbx_description
1 polymer ?
#
loop_
_entity_poly.entity_id
_entity_poly.type
_entity_poly.pdbx_seq_one_letter_code
_entity_poly.pdbx_strand_id
1 'polypeptide(L)'
;MKKFLSLVLALVMTMSLVTVSAGAKDFSDSTKIQYKEAVDVMSAVNVISGYAEGDFRPTATLTRGAAAKIICNLILGPTTASALVADAAPYKDVPTNHTFAGYIAYCQKEGIISGYADGTFKPAATLTGYAFMKMLLGALGYDASR
;
A
#
# COMPACT_ATOMS: atom_id res chain seq x y z
N MET A 1 38.53 12.41 25.24
CA MET A 1 38.06 12.27 23.87
C MET A 1 37.30 10.95 23.60
N LYS A 2 37.85 9.77 23.94
CA LYS A 2 37.18 8.46 23.68
C LYS A 2 35.82 8.30 24.38
N LYS A 3 35.65 8.80 25.63
CA LYS A 3 34.40 8.72 26.37
C LYS A 3 33.31 9.67 25.80
N PHE A 4 33.71 10.80 25.22
CA PHE A 4 32.79 11.76 24.61
C PHE A 4 32.24 11.22 23.28
N LEU A 5 33.13 10.58 22.48
CA LEU A 5 32.73 9.95 21.20
C LEU A 5 31.76 8.78 21.42
N SER A 6 31.96 7.99 22.48
CA SER A 6 31.05 6.89 22.85
C SER A 6 29.67 7.39 23.29
N LEU A 7 29.63 8.52 24.02
CA LEU A 7 28.36 9.14 24.45
C LEU A 7 27.57 9.70 23.26
N VAL A 8 28.26 10.36 22.32
CA VAL A 8 27.64 10.89 21.11
C VAL A 8 27.13 9.76 20.21
N LEU A 9 27.89 8.66 20.07
CA LEU A 9 27.46 7.51 19.28
C LEU A 9 26.24 6.80 19.90
N ALA A 10 26.21 6.68 21.23
CA ALA A 10 25.04 6.14 21.94
C ALA A 10 23.81 7.04 21.80
N LEU A 11 23.97 8.36 21.83
CA LEU A 11 22.89 9.33 21.66
C LEU A 11 22.33 9.30 20.24
N VAL A 12 23.19 9.17 19.22
CA VAL A 12 22.77 9.05 17.80
C VAL A 12 22.05 7.73 17.57
N MET A 13 22.49 6.62 18.17
CA MET A 13 21.79 5.33 18.06
C MET A 13 20.43 5.32 18.78
N THR A 14 20.28 6.02 19.90
CA THR A 14 18.99 6.11 20.60
C THR A 14 18.01 7.03 19.88
N MET A 15 18.48 8.08 19.21
CA MET A 15 17.61 8.95 18.39
C MET A 15 17.08 8.26 17.12
N SER A 16 17.83 7.31 16.53
CA SER A 16 17.36 6.58 15.34
C SER A 16 16.25 5.56 15.62
N LEU A 17 16.09 5.13 16.87
CA LEU A 17 15.03 4.20 17.29
C LEU A 17 13.69 4.89 17.63
N VAL A 18 13.70 6.21 17.87
CA VAL A 18 12.49 6.96 18.28
C VAL A 18 11.73 7.56 17.12
N THR A 19 12.33 7.64 15.93
CA THR A 19 11.75 8.37 14.79
C THR A 19 10.76 7.56 13.94
N VAL A 20 10.68 6.24 14.08
CA VAL A 20 9.74 5.41 13.31
C VAL A 20 8.30 5.52 13.82
N SER A 21 8.09 5.91 15.06
CA SER A 21 6.75 6.07 15.65
C SER A 21 6.10 7.45 15.38
N ALA A 22 6.86 8.45 14.97
CA ALA A 22 6.37 9.84 14.86
C ALA A 22 5.35 10.10 13.74
N GLY A 23 5.07 9.12 12.88
CA GLY A 23 4.10 9.23 11.79
C GLY A 23 3.10 8.09 11.72
N ALA A 24 3.24 7.07 12.57
CA ALA A 24 2.33 5.93 12.59
C ALA A 24 0.93 6.35 13.07
N LYS A 25 -0.10 5.85 12.39
CA LYS A 25 -1.49 6.07 12.83
C LYS A 25 -1.80 5.21 14.03
N ASP A 26 -2.47 5.80 15.01
CA ASP A 26 -3.02 5.06 16.15
C ASP A 26 -4.41 4.52 15.78
N PHE A 27 -4.48 3.23 15.48
CA PHE A 27 -5.74 2.58 15.12
C PHE A 27 -6.49 2.12 16.38
N SER A 28 -7.81 2.38 16.42
CA SER A 28 -8.69 2.04 17.55
C SER A 28 -8.71 0.54 17.88
N ASP A 29 -8.41 -0.30 16.90
CA ASP A 29 -8.33 -1.76 17.01
C ASP A 29 -6.89 -2.30 17.03
N SER A 30 -5.93 -1.46 17.40
CA SER A 30 -4.49 -1.79 17.41
C SER A 30 -4.13 -3.06 18.18
N THR A 31 -4.88 -3.37 19.24
CA THR A 31 -4.69 -4.60 20.05
C THR A 31 -5.01 -5.89 19.28
N LYS A 32 -5.75 -5.80 18.16
CA LYS A 32 -6.11 -6.94 17.31
C LYS A 32 -5.13 -7.13 16.16
N ILE A 33 -4.17 -6.21 15.98
CA ILE A 33 -3.20 -6.24 14.88
C ILE A 33 -2.03 -7.14 15.28
N GLN A 34 -1.91 -8.31 14.63
CA GLN A 34 -0.86 -9.28 14.90
C GLN A 34 0.54 -8.75 14.51
N TYR A 35 0.64 -8.06 13.37
CA TYR A 35 1.90 -7.50 12.86
C TYR A 35 1.92 -5.98 13.00
N LYS A 36 1.74 -5.51 14.26
CA LYS A 36 1.59 -4.07 14.55
C LYS A 36 2.75 -3.24 14.02
N GLU A 37 3.98 -3.66 14.21
CA GLU A 37 5.17 -2.94 13.74
C GLU A 37 5.15 -2.71 12.21
N ALA A 38 4.80 -3.73 11.43
CA ALA A 38 4.67 -3.60 9.98
C ALA A 38 3.56 -2.62 9.60
N VAL A 39 2.42 -2.67 10.29
CA VAL A 39 1.30 -1.74 10.06
C VAL A 39 1.69 -0.31 10.44
N ASP A 40 2.40 -0.12 11.54
CA ASP A 40 2.89 1.19 11.99
C ASP A 40 3.83 1.80 10.95
N VAL A 41 4.81 1.04 10.44
CA VAL A 41 5.72 1.50 9.39
C VAL A 41 4.97 1.87 8.12
N MET A 42 4.09 1.00 7.63
CA MET A 42 3.36 1.23 6.39
C MET A 42 2.36 2.39 6.49
N SER A 43 1.79 2.63 7.68
CA SER A 43 0.92 3.77 7.93
C SER A 43 1.71 5.08 8.11
N ALA A 44 2.89 5.02 8.73
CA ALA A 44 3.77 6.18 8.88
C ALA A 44 4.22 6.75 7.52
N VAL A 45 4.47 5.88 6.53
CA VAL A 45 4.79 6.29 5.15
C VAL A 45 3.54 6.45 4.27
N ASN A 46 2.34 6.40 4.84
CA ASN A 46 1.05 6.56 4.17
C ASN A 46 0.78 5.59 3.00
N VAL A 47 1.42 4.43 2.96
CA VAL A 47 1.12 3.36 1.99
C VAL A 47 -0.24 2.74 2.30
N ILE A 48 -0.55 2.57 3.60
CA ILE A 48 -1.87 2.18 4.10
C ILE A 48 -2.43 3.28 5.00
N SER A 49 -3.76 3.44 5.04
CA SER A 49 -4.40 4.53 5.79
C SER A 49 -5.46 4.08 6.80
N GLY A 50 -5.80 2.79 6.83
CA GLY A 50 -6.95 2.30 7.60
C GLY A 50 -8.29 2.79 7.01
N TYR A 51 -9.34 2.65 7.79
CA TYR A 51 -10.69 3.07 7.44
C TYR A 51 -11.03 4.45 8.02
N ALA A 52 -12.10 5.05 7.53
CA ALA A 52 -12.54 6.40 7.92
C ALA A 52 -12.90 6.50 9.42
N GLU A 53 -13.32 5.37 10.01
CA GLU A 53 -13.69 5.26 11.42
C GLU A 53 -12.48 5.20 12.36
N GLY A 54 -11.25 5.21 11.80
CA GLY A 54 -10.01 5.21 12.56
C GLY A 54 -9.55 3.81 12.99
N ASP A 55 -10.10 2.75 12.41
CA ASP A 55 -9.70 1.36 12.61
C ASP A 55 -8.87 0.83 11.43
N PHE A 56 -8.16 -0.27 11.65
CA PHE A 56 -7.38 -0.96 10.62
C PHE A 56 -8.11 -2.15 10.03
N ARG A 57 -8.92 -2.86 10.83
CA ARG A 57 -9.67 -4.06 10.48
C ARG A 57 -8.78 -5.20 9.97
N PRO A 58 -7.88 -5.75 10.80
CA PRO A 58 -6.89 -6.74 10.38
C PRO A 58 -7.49 -8.02 9.80
N THR A 59 -8.75 -8.33 10.11
CA THR A 59 -9.49 -9.49 9.60
C THR A 59 -10.34 -9.20 8.36
N ALA A 60 -10.41 -7.93 7.94
CA ALA A 60 -11.15 -7.56 6.73
C ALA A 60 -10.42 -8.06 5.47
N THR A 61 -11.20 -8.49 4.48
CA THR A 61 -10.65 -8.92 3.20
C THR A 61 -10.19 -7.74 2.37
N LEU A 62 -9.00 -7.86 1.76
CA LEU A 62 -8.50 -6.88 0.82
C LEU A 62 -9.19 -7.04 -0.54
N THR A 63 -9.71 -5.95 -1.09
CA THR A 63 -10.29 -5.95 -2.44
C THR A 63 -9.23 -5.69 -3.51
N ARG A 64 -9.50 -6.11 -4.74
CA ARG A 64 -8.61 -5.90 -5.88
C ARG A 64 -8.34 -4.42 -6.16
N GLY A 65 -9.35 -3.56 -6.04
CA GLY A 65 -9.21 -2.11 -6.19
C GLY A 65 -8.35 -1.47 -5.10
N ALA A 66 -8.57 -1.88 -3.84
CA ALA A 66 -7.76 -1.40 -2.71
C ALA A 66 -6.30 -1.84 -2.82
N ALA A 67 -6.04 -3.06 -3.30
CA ALA A 67 -4.70 -3.54 -3.57
C ALA A 67 -3.98 -2.70 -4.64
N ALA A 68 -4.65 -2.34 -5.74
CA ALA A 68 -4.07 -1.46 -6.76
C ALA A 68 -3.65 -0.10 -6.17
N LYS A 69 -4.47 0.48 -5.28
CA LYS A 69 -4.12 1.71 -4.56
C LYS A 69 -2.88 1.53 -3.67
N ILE A 70 -2.82 0.46 -2.88
CA ILE A 70 -1.67 0.16 -2.01
C ILE A 70 -0.39 0.03 -2.85
N ILE A 71 -0.44 -0.69 -3.96
CA ILE A 71 0.69 -0.86 -4.88
C ILE A 71 1.14 0.50 -5.45
N CYS A 72 0.22 1.34 -5.92
CA CYS A 72 0.57 2.67 -6.40
C CYS A 72 1.20 3.54 -5.32
N ASN A 73 0.66 3.52 -4.09
CA ASN A 73 1.25 4.24 -2.96
C ASN A 73 2.67 3.75 -2.65
N LEU A 74 2.91 2.45 -2.76
CA LEU A 74 4.23 1.84 -2.52
C LEU A 74 5.26 2.26 -3.57
N ILE A 75 4.89 2.27 -4.87
CA ILE A 75 5.81 2.54 -5.98
C ILE A 75 6.04 4.04 -6.18
N LEU A 76 4.98 4.84 -6.15
CA LEU A 76 4.99 6.26 -6.53
C LEU A 76 5.08 7.19 -5.32
N GLY A 77 4.83 6.66 -4.13
CA GLY A 77 4.52 7.46 -2.95
C GLY A 77 3.07 7.98 -2.96
N PRO A 78 2.49 8.22 -1.77
CA PRO A 78 1.07 8.53 -1.62
C PRO A 78 0.64 9.83 -2.32
N THR A 79 1.50 10.84 -2.36
CA THR A 79 1.21 12.13 -3.01
C THR A 79 1.03 11.96 -4.52
N THR A 80 1.98 11.33 -5.19
CA THR A 80 1.92 11.07 -6.64
C THR A 80 0.77 10.11 -6.97
N ALA A 81 0.62 9.05 -6.19
CA ALA A 81 -0.45 8.07 -6.39
C ALA A 81 -1.85 8.69 -6.27
N SER A 82 -2.06 9.65 -5.36
CA SER A 82 -3.35 10.32 -5.19
C SER A 82 -3.73 11.25 -6.36
N ALA A 83 -2.76 11.65 -7.18
CA ALA A 83 -2.97 12.47 -8.37
C ALA A 83 -3.26 11.64 -9.64
N LEU A 84 -3.23 10.31 -9.55
CA LEU A 84 -3.53 9.44 -10.69
C LEU A 84 -4.99 9.59 -11.14
N VAL A 85 -5.17 9.81 -12.42
CA VAL A 85 -6.46 9.84 -13.10
C VAL A 85 -6.51 8.80 -14.21
N ALA A 86 -7.71 8.39 -14.61
CA ALA A 86 -7.92 7.53 -15.75
C ALA A 86 -8.54 8.34 -16.89
N ASP A 87 -7.80 8.54 -17.97
CA ASP A 87 -8.30 9.28 -19.16
C ASP A 87 -9.37 8.49 -19.91
N ALA A 88 -9.34 7.15 -19.79
CA ALA A 88 -10.33 6.23 -20.33
C ALA A 88 -10.60 5.12 -19.32
N ALA A 89 -11.75 4.46 -19.45
CA ALA A 89 -12.11 3.31 -18.62
C ALA A 89 -11.10 2.16 -18.82
N PRO A 90 -10.27 1.79 -17.82
CA PRO A 90 -9.28 0.73 -17.98
C PRO A 90 -9.92 -0.65 -18.18
N TYR A 91 -11.10 -0.86 -17.65
CA TYR A 91 -11.90 -2.08 -17.80
C TYR A 91 -13.38 -1.74 -17.90
N LYS A 92 -14.21 -2.66 -18.42
CA LYS A 92 -15.65 -2.46 -18.63
C LYS A 92 -16.42 -2.07 -17.38
N ASP A 93 -15.98 -2.57 -16.23
CA ASP A 93 -16.60 -2.37 -14.91
C ASP A 93 -15.87 -1.30 -14.06
N VAL A 94 -14.93 -0.57 -14.66
CA VAL A 94 -14.18 0.50 -14.00
C VAL A 94 -14.30 1.78 -14.82
N PRO A 95 -15.41 2.53 -14.67
CA PRO A 95 -15.57 3.82 -15.33
C PRO A 95 -14.53 4.83 -14.80
N THR A 96 -14.23 5.89 -15.55
CA THR A 96 -13.20 6.88 -15.22
C THR A 96 -13.41 7.59 -13.87
N ASN A 97 -14.66 7.70 -13.41
CA ASN A 97 -15.04 8.27 -12.12
C ASN A 97 -15.03 7.27 -10.96
N HIS A 98 -14.66 6.01 -11.21
CA HIS A 98 -14.57 5.01 -10.13
C HIS A 98 -13.42 5.38 -9.18
N THR A 99 -13.62 5.23 -7.86
CA THR A 99 -12.63 5.60 -6.82
C THR A 99 -11.23 5.05 -7.05
N PHE A 100 -11.11 3.88 -7.67
CA PHE A 100 -9.82 3.25 -7.95
C PHE A 100 -9.39 3.35 -9.42
N ALA A 101 -10.10 4.13 -10.27
CA ALA A 101 -9.84 4.13 -11.71
C ALA A 101 -8.39 4.51 -12.07
N GLY A 102 -7.86 5.59 -11.50
CA GLY A 102 -6.48 6.03 -11.76
C GLY A 102 -5.43 5.01 -11.33
N TYR A 103 -5.61 4.39 -10.17
CA TYR A 103 -4.70 3.34 -9.67
C TYR A 103 -4.75 2.08 -10.55
N ILE A 104 -5.94 1.66 -10.97
CA ILE A 104 -6.13 0.50 -11.83
C ILE A 104 -5.56 0.77 -13.23
N ALA A 105 -5.80 1.97 -13.78
CA ALA A 105 -5.26 2.37 -15.09
C ALA A 105 -3.71 2.36 -15.07
N TYR A 106 -3.11 2.93 -14.03
CA TYR A 106 -1.66 2.90 -13.85
C TYR A 106 -1.11 1.47 -13.77
N CYS A 107 -1.65 0.66 -12.86
CA CYS A 107 -1.19 -0.72 -12.69
C CYS A 107 -1.39 -1.58 -13.96
N GLN A 108 -2.45 -1.33 -14.75
CA GLN A 108 -2.68 -1.97 -16.04
C GLN A 108 -1.61 -1.58 -17.06
N LYS A 109 -1.34 -0.27 -17.18
CA LYS A 109 -0.33 0.27 -18.10
C LYS A 109 1.06 -0.28 -17.81
N GLU A 110 1.43 -0.39 -16.53
CA GLU A 110 2.73 -0.93 -16.09
C GLU A 110 2.78 -2.48 -16.08
N GLY A 111 1.71 -3.17 -16.52
CA GLY A 111 1.66 -4.64 -16.54
C GLY A 111 1.62 -5.32 -15.17
N ILE A 112 1.37 -4.57 -14.10
CA ILE A 112 1.31 -5.07 -12.72
C ILE A 112 0.06 -5.91 -12.47
N ILE A 113 -1.04 -5.55 -13.14
CA ILE A 113 -2.32 -6.25 -13.06
C ILE A 113 -2.85 -6.62 -14.44
N SER A 114 -3.65 -7.67 -14.45
CA SER A 114 -4.48 -8.05 -15.61
C SER A 114 -5.95 -8.17 -15.19
N GLY A 115 -6.85 -7.90 -16.13
CA GLY A 115 -8.28 -8.16 -15.96
C GLY A 115 -8.62 -9.62 -16.23
N TYR A 116 -9.91 -9.89 -16.23
CA TYR A 116 -10.47 -11.19 -16.60
C TYR A 116 -10.70 -11.25 -18.13
N ALA A 117 -10.85 -12.47 -18.65
CA ALA A 117 -11.09 -12.71 -20.08
C ALA A 117 -12.38 -12.04 -20.61
N ASP A 118 -13.35 -11.76 -19.73
CA ASP A 118 -14.58 -11.04 -20.04
C ASP A 118 -14.40 -9.51 -20.19
N GLY A 119 -13.18 -9.01 -19.97
CA GLY A 119 -12.84 -7.59 -20.04
C GLY A 119 -13.17 -6.80 -18.75
N THR A 120 -13.46 -7.50 -17.63
CA THR A 120 -13.68 -6.88 -16.33
C THR A 120 -12.43 -6.94 -15.46
N PHE A 121 -12.38 -6.09 -14.43
CA PHE A 121 -11.35 -6.12 -13.37
C PHE A 121 -11.89 -6.62 -12.03
N LYS A 122 -13.16 -6.38 -11.76
CA LYS A 122 -13.86 -6.71 -10.50
C LYS A 122 -13.21 -6.03 -9.28
N PRO A 123 -13.19 -4.68 -9.22
CA PRO A 123 -12.47 -3.94 -8.18
C PRO A 123 -12.95 -4.24 -6.75
N ALA A 124 -14.23 -4.61 -6.57
CA ALA A 124 -14.80 -4.98 -5.28
C ALA A 124 -14.57 -6.45 -4.89
N ALA A 125 -14.07 -7.30 -5.80
CA ALA A 125 -13.81 -8.69 -5.49
C ALA A 125 -12.67 -8.86 -4.49
N THR A 126 -12.81 -9.82 -3.58
CA THR A 126 -11.75 -10.19 -2.62
C THR A 126 -10.50 -10.66 -3.37
N LEU A 127 -9.35 -10.16 -2.95
CA LEU A 127 -8.05 -10.55 -3.46
C LEU A 127 -7.48 -11.67 -2.60
N THR A 128 -6.97 -12.73 -3.24
CA THR A 128 -6.22 -13.77 -2.53
C THR A 128 -4.80 -13.31 -2.21
N GLY A 129 -4.18 -13.87 -1.17
CA GLY A 129 -2.78 -13.58 -0.84
C GLY A 129 -1.84 -13.88 -2.01
N TYR A 130 -2.07 -14.97 -2.75
CA TYR A 130 -1.31 -15.30 -3.97
C TYR A 130 -1.42 -14.20 -5.04
N ALA A 131 -2.62 -13.70 -5.30
CA ALA A 131 -2.83 -12.65 -6.29
C ALA A 131 -2.18 -11.33 -5.85
N PHE A 132 -2.19 -11.02 -4.54
CA PHE A 132 -1.48 -9.86 -4.01
C PHE A 132 0.04 -9.98 -4.16
N MET A 133 0.61 -11.16 -3.86
CA MET A 133 2.05 -11.42 -4.06
C MET A 133 2.45 -11.27 -5.53
N LYS A 134 1.61 -11.74 -6.46
CA LYS A 134 1.83 -11.54 -7.91
C LYS A 134 1.89 -10.04 -8.27
N MET A 135 0.98 -9.23 -7.73
CA MET A 135 0.99 -7.78 -7.93
C MET A 135 2.27 -7.13 -7.35
N LEU A 136 2.72 -7.55 -6.16
CA LEU A 136 3.96 -7.06 -5.56
C LEU A 136 5.19 -7.40 -6.40
N LEU A 137 5.27 -8.63 -6.91
CA LEU A 137 6.37 -9.03 -7.80
C LEU A 137 6.37 -8.21 -9.09
N GLY A 138 5.21 -8.00 -9.72
CA GLY A 138 5.08 -7.12 -10.88
C GLY A 138 5.51 -5.69 -10.60
N ALA A 139 5.15 -5.15 -9.41
CA ALA A 139 5.56 -3.83 -8.95
C ALA A 139 7.08 -3.69 -8.77
N LEU A 140 7.76 -4.78 -8.42
CA LEU A 140 9.21 -4.85 -8.30
C LEU A 140 9.93 -5.14 -9.64
N GLY A 141 9.18 -5.21 -10.75
CA GLY A 141 9.73 -5.44 -12.09
C GLY A 141 9.97 -6.91 -12.44
N TYR A 142 9.49 -7.85 -11.61
CA TYR A 142 9.55 -9.27 -11.94
C TYR A 142 8.41 -9.66 -12.89
N ASP A 143 8.73 -10.44 -13.93
CA ASP A 143 7.69 -11.02 -14.80
C ASP A 143 6.98 -12.17 -14.06
N ALA A 144 5.78 -11.88 -13.57
CA ALA A 144 4.94 -12.85 -12.86
C ALA A 144 4.02 -13.65 -13.81
N SER A 145 4.29 -13.65 -15.12
CA SER A 145 3.54 -14.44 -16.13
C SER A 145 4.03 -15.88 -16.26
N ARG A 146 5.17 -16.19 -15.66
CA ARG A 146 5.81 -17.52 -15.67
C ARG A 146 5.50 -18.32 -14.42
#